data_9d16b31b01df82a9a3f685e11c00be01
#
_entry.id   9d16b31b01df82a9a3f685e11c00be01
#
_cell.length_a   1.000
_cell.length_b   1.000
_cell.length_c   1.000
_cell.angle_alpha   90.00
_cell.angle_beta   90.00
_cell.angle_gamma   90.00
#
_symmetry.space_group_name_H-M   'P 1'
#
loop_
_entity.id
_entity.type
_entity.pdbx_description
1 polymer ?
#
loop_
_entity_poly.entity_id
_entity_poly.type
_entity_poly.pdbx_seq_one_letter_code
_entity_poly.pdbx_strand_id
1 'polypeptide(L)'
;MSLGVNTNVNAAISILALQQNELDMSRAMQRLSTGKRINSAQDDAAGLAVASRMSAQINGLNQAIQNAQQAVSMVEVAEGATVEISSMLLRMRELAVASQNGTNTTNDRNAMVTEFQQLQTEMERIADNTQYNGQNILDHNISQQTVLSSAVSADDDEISLTAHGYTEGQKVTYHANGGTALAGLTDGTTYFVKRTDADTFQLATTSGGSAIDLTGAGSDDQYFSSDVVSFQVGANASQTITVAFGEFETDQTTGVFAGAIDSSTIGVSTVESAAAAMAIIDTAIAGVDSQRAGFGSSLNRLNMAIANLSDAKLNAEASRSRVLDTDYAAETAELARTQIIAQAGMAMLSQANAQPQNVLSLLQG
;
A
#
# COMPACT_ATOMS: atom_id res chain seq x y z
N MET A 1 -57.57 -39.36 -27.84
CA MET A 1 -56.76 -39.74 -26.67
C MET A 1 -57.59 -40.79 -25.91
N SER A 2 -57.04 -41.99 -25.68
CA SER A 2 -57.70 -43.00 -24.89
C SER A 2 -57.81 -42.55 -23.43
N LEU A 3 -59.04 -42.47 -22.93
CA LEU A 3 -59.33 -42.18 -21.53
C LEU A 3 -59.01 -43.43 -20.68
N GLY A 4 -57.77 -43.52 -20.21
CA GLY A 4 -57.33 -44.57 -19.26
C GLY A 4 -57.90 -44.28 -17.88
N VAL A 5 -58.77 -45.16 -17.35
CA VAL A 5 -59.36 -45.02 -15.99
C VAL A 5 -58.31 -45.29 -14.88
N ASN A 6 -57.34 -46.18 -15.13
CA ASN A 6 -56.30 -46.54 -14.19
C ASN A 6 -55.06 -45.60 -14.13
N THR A 7 -54.85 -44.79 -15.15
CA THR A 7 -53.71 -43.88 -15.22
C THR A 7 -54.14 -42.53 -15.77
N ASN A 8 -54.21 -41.50 -14.91
CA ASN A 8 -54.60 -40.16 -15.33
C ASN A 8 -53.34 -39.39 -15.77
N VAL A 9 -52.98 -39.56 -17.09
CA VAL A 9 -51.81 -38.92 -17.70
C VAL A 9 -51.93 -37.39 -17.69
N ASN A 10 -53.15 -36.83 -17.85
CA ASN A 10 -53.40 -35.40 -17.82
C ASN A 10 -53.12 -34.77 -16.45
N ALA A 11 -53.51 -35.49 -15.35
CA ALA A 11 -53.17 -35.06 -13.99
C ALA A 11 -51.64 -35.13 -13.75
N ALA A 12 -50.97 -36.20 -14.21
CA ALA A 12 -49.52 -36.34 -14.07
C ALA A 12 -48.75 -35.23 -14.80
N ILE A 13 -49.17 -34.85 -16.03
CA ILE A 13 -48.57 -33.72 -16.78
C ILE A 13 -48.81 -32.40 -16.01
N SER A 14 -50.02 -32.21 -15.45
CA SER A 14 -50.31 -30.99 -14.68
C SER A 14 -49.50 -30.89 -13.40
N ILE A 15 -49.24 -32.00 -12.71
CA ILE A 15 -48.36 -32.05 -11.55
C ILE A 15 -46.91 -31.72 -11.89
N LEU A 16 -46.38 -32.29 -12.98
CA LEU A 16 -45.02 -31.96 -13.46
C LEU A 16 -44.88 -30.48 -13.82
N ALA A 17 -45.87 -29.92 -14.50
CA ALA A 17 -45.89 -28.49 -14.82
C ALA A 17 -45.95 -27.58 -13.58
N LEU A 18 -46.74 -28.00 -12.55
CA LEU A 18 -46.79 -27.30 -11.25
C LEU A 18 -45.47 -27.35 -10.51
N GLN A 19 -44.82 -28.51 -10.43
CA GLN A 19 -43.52 -28.65 -9.81
C GLN A 19 -42.46 -27.77 -10.47
N GLN A 20 -42.43 -27.73 -11.80
CA GLN A 20 -41.52 -26.85 -12.53
C GLN A 20 -41.79 -25.38 -12.21
N ASN A 21 -43.04 -24.97 -12.17
CA ASN A 21 -43.44 -23.61 -11.84
C ASN A 21 -43.14 -23.23 -10.39
N GLU A 22 -43.23 -24.16 -9.45
CA GLU A 22 -42.80 -23.94 -8.04
C GLU A 22 -41.29 -23.71 -7.93
N LEU A 23 -40.48 -24.42 -8.72
CA LEU A 23 -39.02 -24.20 -8.79
C LEU A 23 -38.69 -22.82 -9.34
N ASP A 24 -39.39 -22.40 -10.42
CA ASP A 24 -39.18 -21.10 -11.03
C ASP A 24 -39.65 -19.95 -10.11
N MET A 25 -40.76 -20.12 -9.39
CA MET A 25 -41.24 -19.18 -8.38
C MET A 25 -40.24 -19.06 -7.21
N SER A 26 -39.70 -20.19 -6.76
CA SER A 26 -38.69 -20.21 -5.68
C SER A 26 -37.42 -19.48 -6.09
N ARG A 27 -36.93 -19.65 -7.34
CA ARG A 27 -35.79 -18.92 -7.89
C ARG A 27 -36.08 -17.42 -7.98
N ALA A 28 -37.27 -17.01 -8.48
CA ALA A 28 -37.64 -15.60 -8.55
C ALA A 28 -37.67 -14.97 -7.14
N MET A 29 -38.24 -15.64 -6.14
CA MET A 29 -38.23 -15.19 -4.76
C MET A 29 -36.80 -15.08 -4.19
N GLN A 30 -35.93 -16.03 -4.47
CA GLN A 30 -34.54 -16.01 -4.03
C GLN A 30 -33.78 -14.82 -4.64
N ARG A 31 -33.93 -14.56 -5.94
CA ARG A 31 -33.29 -13.43 -6.64
C ARG A 31 -33.81 -12.10 -6.14
N LEU A 32 -35.10 -11.96 -5.90
CA LEU A 32 -35.70 -10.77 -5.30
C LEU A 32 -35.22 -10.51 -3.88
N SER A 33 -35.08 -11.58 -3.08
CA SER A 33 -34.62 -11.50 -1.70
C SER A 33 -33.12 -11.12 -1.59
N THR A 34 -32.29 -11.67 -2.48
CA THR A 34 -30.82 -11.43 -2.46
C THR A 34 -30.39 -10.23 -3.30
N GLY A 35 -31.25 -9.77 -4.21
CA GLY A 35 -30.90 -8.76 -5.21
C GLY A 35 -29.93 -9.25 -6.28
N LYS A 36 -29.63 -10.57 -6.31
CA LYS A 36 -28.65 -11.18 -7.20
C LYS A 36 -29.32 -12.16 -8.16
N ARG A 37 -28.99 -12.04 -9.44
CA ARG A 37 -29.42 -12.98 -10.49
C ARG A 37 -28.70 -14.33 -10.34
N ILE A 38 -27.41 -14.31 -9.94
CA ILE A 38 -26.57 -15.50 -9.74
C ILE A 38 -26.35 -15.67 -8.24
N ASN A 39 -27.00 -16.65 -7.63
CA ASN A 39 -26.88 -16.97 -6.21
C ASN A 39 -26.03 -18.21 -5.96
N SER A 40 -25.98 -19.13 -6.93
CA SER A 40 -25.25 -20.40 -6.81
C SER A 40 -24.52 -20.73 -8.11
N ALA A 41 -23.56 -21.64 -8.04
CA ALA A 41 -22.87 -22.16 -9.23
C ALA A 41 -23.81 -22.88 -10.21
N GLN A 42 -24.99 -23.32 -9.74
CA GLN A 42 -26.00 -23.95 -10.57
C GLN A 42 -26.72 -22.95 -11.49
N ASP A 43 -26.81 -21.66 -11.06
CA ASP A 43 -27.45 -20.62 -11.88
C ASP A 43 -26.58 -20.21 -13.06
N ASP A 44 -25.29 -19.96 -12.80
CA ASP A 44 -24.28 -19.61 -13.82
C ASP A 44 -22.87 -19.77 -13.21
N ALA A 45 -22.21 -20.88 -13.52
CA ALA A 45 -20.86 -21.15 -13.02
C ALA A 45 -19.81 -20.19 -13.59
N ALA A 46 -19.97 -19.78 -14.86
CA ALA A 46 -19.04 -18.87 -15.52
C ALA A 46 -19.18 -17.43 -14.96
N GLY A 47 -20.42 -16.95 -14.85
CA GLY A 47 -20.73 -15.65 -14.28
C GLY A 47 -20.29 -15.54 -12.83
N LEU A 48 -20.50 -16.59 -12.01
CA LEU A 48 -20.05 -16.63 -10.64
C LEU A 48 -18.52 -16.56 -10.52
N ALA A 49 -17.79 -17.30 -11.36
CA ALA A 49 -16.33 -17.26 -11.38
C ALA A 49 -15.78 -15.88 -11.78
N VAL A 50 -16.42 -15.20 -12.75
CA VAL A 50 -16.08 -13.83 -13.14
C VAL A 50 -16.36 -12.86 -11.99
N ALA A 51 -17.55 -12.93 -11.38
CA ALA A 51 -17.94 -12.07 -10.27
C ALA A 51 -17.03 -12.25 -9.05
N SER A 52 -16.58 -13.48 -8.75
CA SER A 52 -15.63 -13.77 -7.68
C SER A 52 -14.27 -13.11 -7.93
N ARG A 53 -13.74 -13.21 -9.16
CA ARG A 53 -12.47 -12.53 -9.53
C ARG A 53 -12.61 -11.01 -9.46
N MET A 54 -13.73 -10.45 -9.90
CA MET A 54 -14.01 -9.01 -9.77
C MET A 54 -14.10 -8.59 -8.31
N SER A 55 -14.70 -9.42 -7.43
CA SER A 55 -14.76 -9.15 -6.00
C SER A 55 -13.38 -9.16 -5.36
N ALA A 56 -12.51 -10.10 -5.72
CA ALA A 56 -11.12 -10.13 -5.28
C ALA A 56 -10.35 -8.87 -5.75
N GLN A 57 -10.56 -8.46 -7.00
CA GLN A 57 -9.96 -7.24 -7.54
C GLN A 57 -10.45 -5.98 -6.79
N ILE A 58 -11.75 -5.86 -6.53
CA ILE A 58 -12.33 -4.73 -5.78
C ILE A 58 -11.76 -4.67 -4.37
N ASN A 59 -11.63 -5.81 -3.68
CA ASN A 59 -11.03 -5.86 -2.35
C ASN A 59 -9.54 -5.47 -2.39
N GLY A 60 -8.80 -5.91 -3.41
CA GLY A 60 -7.41 -5.49 -3.63
C GLY A 60 -7.28 -3.98 -3.89
N LEU A 61 -8.17 -3.40 -4.70
CA LEU A 61 -8.20 -1.95 -4.95
C LEU A 61 -8.56 -1.16 -3.69
N ASN A 62 -9.50 -1.65 -2.86
CA ASN A 62 -9.82 -1.02 -1.57
C ASN A 62 -8.61 -0.98 -0.64
N GLN A 63 -7.88 -2.10 -0.53
CA GLN A 63 -6.68 -2.16 0.30
C GLN A 63 -5.58 -1.24 -0.27
N ALA A 64 -5.40 -1.20 -1.59
CA ALA A 64 -4.44 -0.31 -2.24
C ALA A 64 -4.75 1.18 -1.98
N ILE A 65 -6.03 1.58 -1.98
CA ILE A 65 -6.45 2.94 -1.61
C ILE A 65 -6.09 3.23 -0.15
N GLN A 66 -6.36 2.31 0.78
CA GLN A 66 -6.01 2.48 2.19
C GLN A 66 -4.49 2.59 2.39
N ASN A 67 -3.71 1.76 1.71
CA ASN A 67 -2.25 1.82 1.77
C ASN A 67 -1.74 3.17 1.24
N ALA A 68 -2.31 3.67 0.13
CA ALA A 68 -1.94 4.97 -0.41
C ALA A 68 -2.29 6.13 0.53
N GLN A 69 -3.43 6.06 1.23
CA GLN A 69 -3.81 7.05 2.27
C GLN A 69 -2.86 7.01 3.47
N GLN A 70 -2.43 5.82 3.90
CA GLN A 70 -1.42 5.69 4.95
C GLN A 70 -0.08 6.28 4.52
N ALA A 71 0.31 6.07 3.25
CA ALA A 71 1.51 6.69 2.67
C ALA A 71 1.41 8.22 2.68
N VAL A 72 0.26 8.78 2.28
CA VAL A 72 0.01 10.24 2.36
C VAL A 72 0.20 10.73 3.78
N SER A 73 -0.43 10.09 4.78
CA SER A 73 -0.32 10.50 6.18
C SER A 73 1.12 10.42 6.71
N MET A 74 1.88 9.41 6.31
CA MET A 74 3.29 9.28 6.70
C MET A 74 4.14 10.41 6.11
N VAL A 75 3.93 10.75 4.83
CA VAL A 75 4.66 11.85 4.16
C VAL A 75 4.28 13.20 4.75
N GLU A 76 3.01 13.43 5.11
CA GLU A 76 2.57 14.67 5.77
C GLU A 76 3.22 14.86 7.15
N VAL A 77 3.40 13.78 7.92
CA VAL A 77 4.13 13.84 9.20
C VAL A 77 5.59 14.22 8.97
N ALA A 78 6.25 13.61 7.99
CA ALA A 78 7.63 13.94 7.64
C ALA A 78 7.77 15.38 7.13
N GLU A 79 6.84 15.84 6.28
CA GLU A 79 6.82 17.22 5.79
C GLU A 79 6.65 18.20 6.95
N GLY A 80 5.74 17.94 7.88
CA GLY A 80 5.56 18.79 9.07
C GLY A 80 6.84 18.95 9.88
N ALA A 81 7.55 17.87 10.14
CA ALA A 81 8.83 17.91 10.85
C ALA A 81 9.92 18.69 10.06
N THR A 82 9.97 18.51 8.74
CA THR A 82 10.95 19.22 7.90
C THR A 82 10.67 20.73 7.78
N VAL A 83 9.43 21.17 7.95
CA VAL A 83 9.09 22.61 8.06
C VAL A 83 9.73 23.21 9.31
N GLU A 84 9.65 22.54 10.46
CA GLU A 84 10.27 22.99 11.70
C GLU A 84 11.80 23.02 11.59
N ILE A 85 12.40 21.98 10.99
CA ILE A 85 13.84 21.93 10.71
C ILE A 85 14.26 23.13 9.83
N SER A 86 13.51 23.42 8.76
CA SER A 86 13.79 24.56 7.88
C SER A 86 13.72 25.88 8.65
N SER A 87 12.77 26.06 9.56
CA SER A 87 12.63 27.26 10.37
C SER A 87 13.82 27.46 11.32
N MET A 88 14.31 26.35 11.91
CA MET A 88 15.50 26.38 12.79
C MET A 88 16.76 26.70 11.98
N LEU A 89 16.93 26.15 10.79
CA LEU A 89 18.06 26.50 9.92
C LEU A 89 18.06 27.98 9.52
N LEU A 90 16.91 28.54 9.22
CA LEU A 90 16.78 29.97 8.96
C LEU A 90 17.18 30.82 10.18
N ARG A 91 16.77 30.40 11.39
CA ARG A 91 17.18 31.06 12.63
C ARG A 91 18.69 30.92 12.91
N MET A 92 19.28 29.75 12.66
CA MET A 92 20.72 29.56 12.75
C MET A 92 21.47 30.45 11.77
N ARG A 93 20.94 30.62 10.55
CA ARG A 93 21.50 31.55 9.55
C ARG A 93 21.46 33.00 10.04
N GLU A 94 20.39 33.46 10.65
CA GLU A 94 20.29 34.79 11.26
C GLU A 94 21.37 34.98 12.34
N LEU A 95 21.58 34.00 13.23
CA LEU A 95 22.62 34.03 14.26
C LEU A 95 24.02 34.09 13.64
N ALA A 96 24.28 33.35 12.57
CA ALA A 96 25.53 33.36 11.85
C ALA A 96 25.82 34.74 11.23
N VAL A 97 24.80 35.36 10.60
CA VAL A 97 24.90 36.72 10.06
C VAL A 97 25.15 37.74 11.19
N ALA A 98 24.42 37.64 12.30
CA ALA A 98 24.59 38.53 13.44
C ALA A 98 26.01 38.41 14.04
N SER A 99 26.54 37.18 14.16
CA SER A 99 27.88 36.96 14.72
C SER A 99 29.00 37.53 13.87
N GLN A 100 28.81 37.71 12.56
CA GLN A 100 29.79 38.34 11.69
C GLN A 100 29.93 39.86 11.91
N ASN A 101 28.98 40.50 12.60
CA ASN A 101 29.05 41.93 12.83
C ASN A 101 30.24 42.26 13.78
N GLY A 102 31.12 43.15 13.32
CA GLY A 102 32.31 43.59 14.05
C GLY A 102 32.03 44.37 15.32
N THR A 103 30.78 44.79 15.57
CA THR A 103 30.36 45.47 16.81
C THR A 103 30.17 44.50 17.97
N ASN A 104 29.99 43.18 17.71
CA ASN A 104 29.76 42.18 18.73
C ASN A 104 31.04 41.83 19.49
N THR A 105 30.94 41.80 20.80
CA THR A 105 32.03 41.33 21.69
C THR A 105 32.07 39.79 21.70
N THR A 106 33.18 39.22 22.26
CA THR A 106 33.29 37.78 22.45
C THR A 106 32.14 37.22 23.30
N ASN A 107 31.70 37.98 24.33
CA ASN A 107 30.59 37.57 25.19
C ASN A 107 29.25 37.53 24.43
N ASP A 108 29.01 38.47 23.55
CA ASP A 108 27.80 38.52 22.69
C ASP A 108 27.81 37.30 21.77
N ARG A 109 28.94 36.98 21.12
CA ARG A 109 29.08 35.79 20.28
C ARG A 109 28.88 34.50 21.05
N ASN A 110 29.40 34.39 22.29
CA ASN A 110 29.19 33.21 23.12
C ASN A 110 27.72 32.99 23.44
N ALA A 111 26.91 34.05 23.63
CA ALA A 111 25.49 33.94 23.80
C ALA A 111 24.80 33.39 22.51
N MET A 112 25.22 33.88 21.33
CA MET A 112 24.74 33.37 20.04
C MET A 112 25.15 31.92 19.80
N VAL A 113 26.37 31.51 20.17
CA VAL A 113 26.83 30.11 20.15
C VAL A 113 25.93 29.20 20.96
N THR A 114 25.52 29.63 22.15
CA THR A 114 24.63 28.83 23.01
C THR A 114 23.28 28.62 22.36
N GLU A 115 22.63 29.65 21.78
CA GLU A 115 21.38 29.52 21.06
C GLU A 115 21.56 28.63 19.82
N PHE A 116 22.63 28.81 19.07
CA PHE A 116 22.95 28.03 17.88
C PHE A 116 23.07 26.52 18.18
N GLN A 117 23.78 26.15 19.24
CA GLN A 117 23.92 24.77 19.71
C GLN A 117 22.58 24.17 20.18
N GLN A 118 21.75 24.97 20.86
CA GLN A 118 20.42 24.52 21.25
C GLN A 118 19.52 24.24 20.05
N LEU A 119 19.60 25.04 18.99
CA LEU A 119 18.88 24.78 17.73
C LEU A 119 19.36 23.51 17.03
N GLN A 120 20.68 23.24 17.03
CA GLN A 120 21.23 21.98 16.51
C GLN A 120 20.68 20.77 17.28
N THR A 121 20.75 20.80 18.62
CA THR A 121 20.22 19.72 19.46
C THR A 121 18.72 19.53 19.26
N GLU A 122 17.96 20.60 19.02
CA GLU A 122 16.53 20.50 18.78
C GLU A 122 16.22 19.93 17.39
N MET A 123 17.02 20.25 16.36
CA MET A 123 16.90 19.63 15.04
C MET A 123 17.13 18.12 15.11
N GLU A 124 18.21 17.70 15.80
CA GLU A 124 18.51 16.29 16.04
C GLU A 124 17.37 15.59 16.77
N ARG A 125 16.87 16.21 17.87
CA ARG A 125 15.73 15.69 18.60
C ARG A 125 14.48 15.51 17.72
N ILE A 126 14.24 16.41 16.76
CA ILE A 126 13.11 16.28 15.82
C ILE A 126 13.38 15.13 14.84
N ALA A 127 14.60 15.00 14.31
CA ALA A 127 14.95 13.90 13.41
C ALA A 127 14.75 12.54 14.09
N ASP A 128 15.26 12.36 15.31
CA ASP A 128 15.21 11.12 16.07
C ASP A 128 13.81 10.75 16.56
N ASN A 129 12.99 11.75 16.91
CA ASN A 129 11.72 11.51 17.57
C ASN A 129 10.50 11.64 16.63
N THR A 130 10.70 11.98 15.36
CA THR A 130 9.60 12.01 14.39
C THR A 130 9.23 10.60 13.99
N GLN A 131 8.09 10.12 14.52
CA GLN A 131 7.65 8.75 14.35
C GLN A 131 6.30 8.67 13.62
N TYR A 132 6.14 7.63 12.83
CA TYR A 132 4.88 7.18 12.28
C TYR A 132 4.65 5.72 12.64
N ASN A 133 3.58 5.42 13.36
CA ASN A 133 3.25 4.07 13.83
C ASN A 133 4.39 3.38 14.62
N GLY A 134 5.17 4.17 15.42
CA GLY A 134 6.28 3.68 16.23
C GLY A 134 7.58 3.43 15.46
N GLN A 135 7.65 3.81 14.20
CA GLN A 135 8.86 3.80 13.40
C GLN A 135 9.35 5.23 13.19
N ASN A 136 10.62 5.50 13.44
CA ASN A 136 11.26 6.76 13.10
C ASN A 136 11.29 6.90 11.58
N ILE A 137 11.05 8.11 11.09
CA ILE A 137 10.91 8.34 9.64
C ILE A 137 11.94 9.32 9.07
N LEU A 138 12.77 9.94 9.90
CA LEU A 138 13.78 10.90 9.49
C LEU A 138 15.22 10.53 9.93
N ASP A 139 15.38 9.34 10.53
CA ASP A 139 16.64 8.83 11.07
C ASP A 139 17.29 7.71 10.23
N HIS A 140 16.96 7.59 8.97
CA HIS A 140 17.47 6.58 8.03
C HIS A 140 17.11 5.10 8.38
N ASN A 141 16.31 4.86 9.39
CA ASN A 141 16.07 3.52 9.96
C ASN A 141 14.69 2.94 9.64
N ILE A 142 14.02 3.45 8.58
CA ILE A 142 12.61 3.18 8.30
C ILE A 142 12.38 1.76 7.77
N SER A 143 13.29 1.25 6.93
CA SER A 143 13.16 -0.05 6.29
C SER A 143 14.35 -0.92 6.63
N GLN A 144 14.24 -1.67 7.73
CA GLN A 144 15.27 -2.63 8.14
C GLN A 144 15.06 -3.97 7.48
N GLN A 145 16.08 -4.49 6.83
CA GLN A 145 16.10 -5.86 6.31
C GLN A 145 17.23 -6.65 6.95
N THR A 146 16.87 -7.63 7.78
CA THR A 146 17.85 -8.51 8.42
C THR A 146 18.49 -9.43 7.39
N VAL A 147 19.79 -9.55 7.47
CA VAL A 147 20.59 -10.41 6.59
C VAL A 147 21.21 -11.52 7.44
N LEU A 148 20.81 -12.74 7.18
CA LEU A 148 21.43 -13.91 7.80
C LEU A 148 22.83 -14.13 7.20
N SER A 149 23.78 -14.61 8.00
CA SER A 149 25.13 -14.97 7.52
C SER A 149 25.10 -15.95 6.35
N SER A 150 24.09 -16.84 6.33
CA SER A 150 23.87 -17.80 5.24
C SER A 150 23.37 -17.19 3.93
N ALA A 151 22.91 -15.94 3.96
CA ALA A 151 22.42 -15.22 2.78
C ALA A 151 23.55 -14.50 2.01
N VAL A 152 24.76 -14.48 2.55
CA VAL A 152 25.92 -13.81 1.95
C VAL A 152 26.78 -14.83 1.19
N SER A 153 26.95 -14.63 -0.12
CA SER A 153 27.90 -15.40 -0.95
C SER A 153 29.19 -14.59 -1.08
N ALA A 154 30.24 -15.07 -0.39
CA ALA A 154 31.55 -14.45 -0.47
C ALA A 154 32.28 -14.76 -1.80
N ASP A 155 31.84 -15.78 -2.54
CA ASP A 155 32.46 -16.14 -3.81
C ASP A 155 31.96 -15.27 -4.98
N ASP A 156 30.72 -14.77 -4.90
CA ASP A 156 30.07 -13.97 -5.94
C ASP A 156 29.84 -12.50 -5.51
N ASP A 157 30.27 -12.11 -4.30
CA ASP A 157 30.04 -10.79 -3.70
C ASP A 157 28.53 -10.41 -3.64
N GLU A 158 27.68 -11.41 -3.47
CA GLU A 158 26.21 -11.25 -3.52
C GLU A 158 25.57 -11.49 -2.16
N ILE A 159 24.52 -10.70 -1.93
CA ILE A 159 23.63 -10.86 -0.78
C ILE A 159 22.27 -11.32 -1.31
N SER A 160 21.82 -12.48 -0.83
CA SER A 160 20.56 -13.09 -1.22
C SER A 160 19.46 -12.76 -0.19
N LEU A 161 18.52 -11.92 -0.58
CA LEU A 161 17.35 -11.54 0.23
C LEU A 161 16.09 -11.66 -0.63
N THR A 162 15.25 -12.63 -0.35
CA THR A 162 14.04 -12.89 -1.13
C THR A 162 13.14 -11.65 -1.17
N ALA A 163 12.85 -11.17 -2.38
CA ALA A 163 11.99 -10.01 -2.63
C ALA A 163 12.43 -8.73 -1.88
N HIS A 164 13.75 -8.45 -1.86
CA HIS A 164 14.33 -7.33 -1.10
C HIS A 164 13.79 -5.94 -1.50
N GLY A 165 13.19 -5.80 -2.67
CA GLY A 165 12.55 -4.54 -3.11
C GLY A 165 13.49 -3.38 -3.42
N TYR A 166 14.81 -3.53 -3.24
CA TYR A 166 15.77 -2.49 -3.57
C TYR A 166 15.84 -2.22 -5.07
N THR A 167 16.08 -0.96 -5.42
CA THR A 167 16.30 -0.53 -6.81
C THR A 167 17.77 -0.30 -7.08
N GLU A 168 18.16 -0.35 -8.36
CA GLU A 168 19.54 -0.05 -8.78
C GLU A 168 19.96 1.35 -8.33
N GLY A 169 21.11 1.44 -7.66
CA GLY A 169 21.66 2.70 -7.15
C GLY A 169 21.01 3.23 -5.89
N GLN A 170 20.08 2.49 -5.27
CA GLN A 170 19.49 2.86 -3.99
C GLN A 170 20.53 2.84 -2.87
N LYS A 171 20.47 3.82 -1.97
CA LYS A 171 21.32 3.88 -0.78
C LYS A 171 20.78 2.93 0.29
N VAL A 172 21.67 2.19 0.93
CA VAL A 172 21.38 1.36 2.09
C VAL A 172 22.52 1.52 3.09
N THR A 173 22.20 1.61 4.37
CA THR A 173 23.22 1.67 5.43
C THR A 173 23.32 0.29 6.08
N TYR A 174 24.55 -0.17 6.21
CA TYR A 174 24.86 -1.47 6.82
C TYR A 174 25.00 -1.33 8.33
N HIS A 175 24.37 -2.23 9.08
CA HIS A 175 24.46 -2.32 10.54
C HIS A 175 24.86 -3.72 10.99
N ALA A 176 25.94 -3.81 11.73
CA ALA A 176 26.43 -5.06 12.32
C ALA A 176 25.71 -5.42 13.63
N ASN A 177 24.91 -4.52 14.20
CA ASN A 177 24.09 -4.69 15.42
C ASN A 177 24.87 -5.29 16.60
N GLY A 178 26.13 -4.86 16.81
CA GLY A 178 27.00 -5.36 17.88
C GLY A 178 27.62 -6.73 17.63
N GLY A 179 27.34 -7.36 16.50
CA GLY A 179 27.93 -8.62 16.06
C GLY A 179 29.24 -8.43 15.28
N THR A 180 29.74 -9.51 14.65
CA THR A 180 30.87 -9.45 13.71
C THR A 180 30.39 -8.83 12.41
N ALA A 181 30.95 -7.69 12.01
CA ALA A 181 30.62 -7.04 10.75
C ALA A 181 30.94 -7.96 9.55
N LEU A 182 30.16 -7.85 8.49
CA LEU A 182 30.40 -8.51 7.21
C LEU A 182 31.72 -8.01 6.66
N ALA A 183 32.64 -8.93 6.39
CA ALA A 183 33.99 -8.56 5.95
C ALA A 183 33.93 -7.88 4.58
N GLY A 184 34.46 -6.67 4.48
CA GLY A 184 34.33 -5.76 3.34
C GLY A 184 33.41 -4.58 3.61
N LEU A 185 32.55 -4.65 4.65
CA LEU A 185 31.65 -3.56 5.03
C LEU A 185 32.02 -2.98 6.40
N THR A 186 31.72 -1.70 6.59
CA THR A 186 31.90 -0.99 7.86
C THR A 186 30.54 -0.67 8.46
N ASP A 187 30.37 -0.91 9.74
CA ASP A 187 29.15 -0.60 10.49
C ASP A 187 28.82 0.89 10.41
N GLY A 188 27.54 1.21 10.22
CA GLY A 188 27.06 2.58 10.06
C GLY A 188 27.40 3.24 8.71
N THR A 189 28.01 2.52 7.77
CA THR A 189 28.39 3.09 6.46
C THR A 189 27.32 2.85 5.41
N THR A 190 27.03 3.89 4.62
CA THR A 190 26.08 3.83 3.52
C THR A 190 26.73 3.31 2.24
N TYR A 191 26.08 2.35 1.62
CA TYR A 191 26.47 1.72 0.36
C TYR A 191 25.39 1.90 -0.70
N PHE A 192 25.75 1.66 -1.97
CA PHE A 192 24.83 1.72 -3.08
C PHE A 192 24.51 0.30 -3.54
N VAL A 193 23.23 0.01 -3.70
CA VAL A 193 22.75 -1.27 -4.19
C VAL A 193 23.04 -1.39 -5.68
N LYS A 194 23.71 -2.47 -6.07
CA LYS A 194 23.86 -2.92 -7.43
C LYS A 194 23.00 -4.16 -7.60
N ARG A 195 21.83 -3.99 -8.20
CA ARG A 195 20.86 -5.07 -8.30
C ARG A 195 21.26 -6.09 -9.35
N THR A 196 21.38 -7.36 -8.96
CA THR A 196 21.62 -8.47 -9.88
C THR A 196 20.30 -9.05 -10.37
N ASP A 197 19.35 -9.35 -9.44
CA ASP A 197 18.00 -9.79 -9.79
C ASP A 197 16.96 -9.36 -8.72
N ALA A 198 15.80 -10.05 -8.61
CA ALA A 198 14.75 -9.72 -7.66
C ALA A 198 15.09 -10.12 -6.21
N ASP A 199 15.97 -11.10 -6.05
CA ASP A 199 16.31 -11.75 -4.79
C ASP A 199 17.79 -11.61 -4.40
N THR A 200 18.65 -11.06 -5.32
CA THR A 200 20.08 -10.90 -5.09
C THR A 200 20.57 -9.51 -5.50
N PHE A 201 21.50 -8.99 -4.71
CA PHE A 201 22.15 -7.70 -4.96
C PHE A 201 23.60 -7.70 -4.48
N GLN A 202 24.39 -6.84 -5.07
CA GLN A 202 25.76 -6.51 -4.67
C GLN A 202 25.79 -5.10 -4.08
N LEU A 203 26.84 -4.74 -3.40
CA LEU A 203 27.03 -3.41 -2.82
C LEU A 203 28.22 -2.70 -3.46
N ALA A 204 28.12 -1.39 -3.62
CA ALA A 204 29.19 -0.55 -4.13
C ALA A 204 29.37 0.69 -3.23
N THR A 205 30.58 1.25 -3.19
CA THR A 205 30.87 2.48 -2.42
C THR A 205 30.36 3.75 -3.12
N THR A 206 30.09 3.68 -4.42
CA THR A 206 29.58 4.79 -5.21
C THR A 206 28.48 4.30 -6.16
N SER A 207 27.54 5.17 -6.49
CA SER A 207 26.47 4.83 -7.43
C SER A 207 27.05 4.42 -8.80
N GLY A 208 26.72 3.20 -9.25
CA GLY A 208 27.28 2.60 -10.47
C GLY A 208 28.74 2.13 -10.38
N GLY A 209 29.30 2.08 -9.16
CA GLY A 209 30.66 1.59 -8.89
C GLY A 209 30.82 0.07 -9.06
N SER A 210 32.07 -0.42 -8.89
CA SER A 210 32.33 -1.86 -8.81
C SER A 210 31.80 -2.44 -7.50
N ALA A 211 31.38 -3.70 -7.53
CA ALA A 211 30.99 -4.43 -6.33
C ALA A 211 32.13 -4.47 -5.30
N ILE A 212 31.76 -4.44 -4.03
CA ILE A 212 32.69 -4.58 -2.90
C ILE A 212 32.93 -6.07 -2.71
N ASP A 213 34.20 -6.43 -2.54
CA ASP A 213 34.64 -7.79 -2.22
C ASP A 213 34.19 -8.17 -0.80
N LEU A 214 33.29 -9.14 -0.69
CA LEU A 214 32.72 -9.65 0.56
C LEU A 214 33.50 -10.91 0.98
N THR A 215 34.50 -10.76 1.84
CA THR A 215 35.39 -11.88 2.23
C THR A 215 34.89 -12.68 3.45
N GLY A 216 33.70 -12.42 3.96
CA GLY A 216 33.11 -13.15 5.09
C GLY A 216 31.65 -12.82 5.31
N ALA A 217 30.91 -13.71 5.96
CA ALA A 217 29.45 -13.63 6.06
C ALA A 217 28.92 -12.81 7.26
N GLY A 218 29.78 -12.35 8.18
CA GLY A 218 29.34 -11.61 9.38
C GLY A 218 28.52 -12.44 10.37
N SER A 219 27.72 -11.79 11.20
CA SER A 219 26.80 -12.42 12.16
C SER A 219 25.36 -12.49 11.60
N ASP A 220 24.48 -13.27 12.28
CA ASP A 220 23.07 -13.41 11.85
C ASP A 220 22.17 -12.23 12.27
N ASP A 221 22.69 -11.29 13.09
CA ASP A 221 21.92 -10.14 13.60
C ASP A 221 22.15 -8.85 12.80
N GLN A 222 22.86 -8.93 11.68
CA GLN A 222 23.14 -7.77 10.83
C GLN A 222 21.91 -7.40 9.99
N TYR A 223 21.79 -6.11 9.66
CA TYR A 223 20.70 -5.62 8.81
C TYR A 223 21.13 -4.46 7.92
N PHE A 224 20.37 -4.26 6.87
CA PHE A 224 20.44 -3.04 6.06
C PHE A 224 19.23 -2.17 6.37
N SER A 225 19.46 -0.89 6.59
CA SER A 225 18.41 0.14 6.67
C SER A 225 18.38 0.98 5.40
N SER A 226 17.22 1.58 5.13
CA SER A 226 17.03 2.42 3.96
C SER A 226 16.07 3.58 4.30
N ASP A 227 16.32 4.74 3.70
CA ASP A 227 15.46 5.91 3.77
C ASP A 227 14.24 5.83 2.82
N VAL A 228 14.16 4.75 2.03
CA VAL A 228 13.13 4.56 1.03
C VAL A 228 12.07 3.57 1.49
N VAL A 229 10.82 4.02 1.53
CA VAL A 229 9.66 3.17 1.81
C VAL A 229 8.88 2.89 0.54
N SER A 230 8.55 1.62 0.33
CA SER A 230 7.77 1.16 -0.81
C SER A 230 6.32 0.89 -0.39
N PHE A 231 5.39 1.63 -0.94
CA PHE A 231 3.96 1.49 -0.67
C PHE A 231 3.27 0.73 -1.80
N GLN A 232 2.60 -0.37 -1.47
CA GLN A 232 1.80 -1.13 -2.43
C GLN A 232 0.51 -0.36 -2.74
N VAL A 233 0.45 0.24 -3.93
CA VAL A 233 -0.67 1.09 -4.40
C VAL A 233 -1.46 0.45 -5.54
N GLY A 234 -1.45 -0.87 -5.63
CA GLY A 234 -2.22 -1.59 -6.64
C GLY A 234 -2.68 -2.95 -6.15
N ALA A 235 -3.66 -3.53 -6.86
CA ALA A 235 -4.24 -4.84 -6.53
C ALA A 235 -3.34 -6.03 -6.89
N ASN A 236 -2.29 -5.81 -7.70
CA ASN A 236 -1.34 -6.84 -8.14
C ASN A 236 0.04 -6.60 -7.54
N ALA A 237 0.83 -7.66 -7.43
CA ALA A 237 2.20 -7.59 -6.95
C ALA A 237 3.05 -6.59 -7.77
N SER A 238 4.02 -5.96 -7.12
CA SER A 238 4.96 -4.99 -7.73
C SER A 238 4.34 -3.68 -8.23
N GLN A 239 3.10 -3.36 -7.88
CA GLN A 239 2.49 -2.06 -8.15
C GLN A 239 2.74 -1.12 -6.98
N THR A 240 3.96 -0.62 -6.85
CA THR A 240 4.41 0.18 -5.72
C THR A 240 4.75 1.61 -6.12
N ILE A 241 4.58 2.54 -5.17
CA ILE A 241 5.16 3.88 -5.19
C ILE A 241 6.19 3.93 -4.07
N THR A 242 7.41 4.29 -4.41
CA THR A 242 8.50 4.50 -3.47
C THR A 242 8.59 5.96 -3.09
N VAL A 243 8.83 6.22 -1.80
CA VAL A 243 9.07 7.55 -1.24
C VAL A 243 10.38 7.49 -0.45
N ALA A 244 11.29 8.39 -0.75
CA ALA A 244 12.50 8.59 0.05
C ALA A 244 12.20 9.66 1.11
N PHE A 245 12.49 9.35 2.38
CA PHE A 245 12.24 10.25 3.50
C PHE A 245 13.45 11.12 3.83
N GLY A 246 14.64 10.68 3.40
CA GLY A 246 15.90 11.36 3.68
C GLY A 246 16.35 11.16 5.13
N GLU A 247 17.59 11.45 5.37
CA GLU A 247 18.25 11.38 6.67
C GLU A 247 18.53 12.81 7.14
N PHE A 248 18.01 13.17 8.31
CA PHE A 248 18.11 14.51 8.89
C PHE A 248 18.94 14.55 10.18
N GLU A 249 19.68 13.49 10.47
CA GLU A 249 20.66 13.49 11.56
C GLU A 249 21.83 14.43 11.24
N THR A 250 22.34 15.10 12.27
CA THR A 250 23.36 16.12 12.12
C THR A 250 24.77 15.57 12.14
N ASP A 251 24.98 14.37 12.68
CA ASP A 251 26.28 13.73 12.88
C ASP A 251 26.71 12.78 11.75
N GLN A 252 25.81 12.47 10.82
CA GLN A 252 26.05 11.52 9.73
C GLN A 252 26.79 12.18 8.55
N THR A 253 27.75 11.45 7.98
CA THR A 253 28.51 11.90 6.79
C THR A 253 27.71 11.87 5.49
N THR A 254 26.55 11.26 5.52
CA THR A 254 25.61 11.15 4.40
C THR A 254 24.25 11.69 4.83
N GLY A 255 23.34 11.96 3.95
CA GLY A 255 22.02 12.47 4.29
C GLY A 255 21.76 13.87 3.74
N VAL A 256 20.68 14.49 4.20
CA VAL A 256 20.25 15.83 3.75
C VAL A 256 21.26 16.90 4.14
N PHE A 257 21.93 16.72 5.27
CA PHE A 257 22.94 17.66 5.79
C PHE A 257 24.39 17.28 5.42
N ALA A 258 24.62 16.06 4.89
CA ALA A 258 25.93 15.57 4.42
C ALA A 258 27.08 15.79 5.44
N GLY A 259 26.83 15.56 6.72
CA GLY A 259 27.80 15.75 7.80
C GLY A 259 28.21 17.21 8.08
N ALA A 260 27.51 18.14 7.45
CA ALA A 260 27.93 19.54 7.48
C ALA A 260 27.47 20.29 8.74
N ILE A 261 26.43 19.82 9.43
CA ILE A 261 25.82 20.52 10.60
C ILE A 261 26.20 19.89 11.94
N ASP A 262 27.29 19.14 12.02
CA ASP A 262 27.76 18.61 13.30
C ASP A 262 28.18 19.72 14.26
N SER A 263 27.78 19.61 15.53
CA SER A 263 28.10 20.53 16.61
C SER A 263 29.62 20.73 16.84
N SER A 264 30.45 19.78 16.39
CA SER A 264 31.89 19.85 16.44
C SER A 264 32.52 20.65 15.27
N THR A 265 31.80 20.76 14.15
CA THR A 265 32.33 21.33 12.90
C THR A 265 31.81 22.74 12.62
N ILE A 266 30.57 23.06 13.05
CA ILE A 266 29.97 24.38 12.85
C ILE A 266 29.85 25.18 14.12
N GLY A 267 30.38 26.40 14.10
CA GLY A 267 30.26 27.33 15.18
C GLY A 267 30.18 28.79 14.70
N VAL A 268 29.61 29.65 15.51
CA VAL A 268 29.52 31.08 15.28
C VAL A 268 30.33 31.90 16.27
N SER A 269 31.43 31.30 16.84
CA SER A 269 32.27 31.92 17.86
C SER A 269 33.19 33.03 17.32
N THR A 270 33.55 32.95 16.03
CA THR A 270 34.40 33.94 15.36
C THR A 270 33.75 34.40 14.05
N VAL A 271 34.20 35.51 13.52
CA VAL A 271 33.70 36.02 12.22
C VAL A 271 33.97 35.03 11.08
N GLU A 272 35.13 34.35 11.13
CA GLU A 272 35.50 33.38 10.10
C GLU A 272 34.65 32.10 10.19
N SER A 273 34.45 31.58 11.42
CA SER A 273 33.61 30.40 11.65
C SER A 273 32.16 30.69 11.30
N ALA A 274 31.65 31.88 11.61
CA ALA A 274 30.30 32.30 11.25
C ALA A 274 30.11 32.42 9.71
N ALA A 275 31.12 32.85 8.98
CA ALA A 275 31.09 32.89 7.51
C ALA A 275 31.06 31.47 6.89
N ALA A 276 31.86 30.55 7.46
CA ALA A 276 31.83 29.15 7.04
C ALA A 276 30.48 28.48 7.36
N ALA A 277 29.95 28.75 8.57
CA ALA A 277 28.63 28.25 9.01
C ALA A 277 27.50 28.68 8.07
N MET A 278 27.51 29.93 7.58
CA MET A 278 26.49 30.39 6.61
C MET A 278 26.47 29.56 5.34
N ALA A 279 27.62 29.26 4.74
CA ALA A 279 27.69 28.48 3.50
C ALA A 279 27.16 27.06 3.71
N ILE A 280 27.45 26.47 4.86
CA ILE A 280 26.98 25.14 5.25
C ILE A 280 25.48 25.17 5.47
N ILE A 281 24.97 26.14 6.22
CA ILE A 281 23.53 26.29 6.48
C ILE A 281 22.76 26.52 5.17
N ASP A 282 23.29 27.34 4.25
CA ASP A 282 22.66 27.55 2.94
C ASP A 282 22.58 26.25 2.10
N THR A 283 23.60 25.39 2.21
CA THR A 283 23.59 24.06 1.59
C THR A 283 22.55 23.15 2.25
N ALA A 284 22.46 23.17 3.58
CA ALA A 284 21.48 22.40 4.34
C ALA A 284 20.03 22.83 4.02
N ILE A 285 19.78 24.14 3.95
CA ILE A 285 18.46 24.67 3.53
C ILE A 285 18.09 24.16 2.15
N ALA A 286 19.02 24.21 1.19
CA ALA A 286 18.79 23.69 -0.16
C ALA A 286 18.50 22.17 -0.16
N GLY A 287 19.18 21.41 0.70
CA GLY A 287 18.91 19.99 0.91
C GLY A 287 17.50 19.72 1.45
N VAL A 288 17.09 20.45 2.48
CA VAL A 288 15.75 20.36 3.07
C VAL A 288 14.68 20.75 2.04
N ASP A 289 14.88 21.82 1.30
CA ASP A 289 13.95 22.26 0.26
C ASP A 289 13.82 21.24 -0.88
N SER A 290 14.93 20.60 -1.26
CA SER A 290 14.92 19.50 -2.24
C SER A 290 14.12 18.31 -1.73
N GLN A 291 14.30 17.93 -0.46
CA GLN A 291 13.57 16.83 0.15
C GLN A 291 12.06 17.15 0.25
N ARG A 292 11.69 18.36 0.65
CA ARG A 292 10.30 18.82 0.68
C ARG A 292 9.66 18.84 -0.71
N ALA A 293 10.41 19.24 -1.74
CA ALA A 293 9.94 19.12 -3.13
C ALA A 293 9.70 17.65 -3.53
N GLY A 294 10.56 16.73 -3.05
CA GLY A 294 10.37 15.29 -3.17
C GLY A 294 9.08 14.79 -2.51
N PHE A 295 8.80 15.24 -1.28
CA PHE A 295 7.54 14.93 -0.58
C PHE A 295 6.33 15.48 -1.34
N GLY A 296 6.35 16.74 -1.78
CA GLY A 296 5.27 17.34 -2.56
C GLY A 296 4.99 16.57 -3.87
N SER A 297 6.04 16.13 -4.58
CA SER A 297 5.89 15.30 -5.78
C SER A 297 5.29 13.93 -5.47
N SER A 298 5.70 13.31 -4.36
CA SER A 298 5.21 12.02 -3.91
C SER A 298 3.75 12.09 -3.47
N LEU A 299 3.35 13.14 -2.75
CA LEU A 299 1.95 13.41 -2.38
C LEU A 299 1.07 13.57 -3.62
N ASN A 300 1.51 14.33 -4.62
CA ASN A 300 0.79 14.46 -5.88
C ASN A 300 0.61 13.11 -6.58
N ARG A 301 1.67 12.30 -6.67
CA ARG A 301 1.62 10.96 -7.27
C ARG A 301 0.66 10.02 -6.51
N LEU A 302 0.71 10.03 -5.18
CA LEU A 302 -0.16 9.23 -4.33
C LEU A 302 -1.64 9.65 -4.49
N ASN A 303 -1.92 10.96 -4.51
CA ASN A 303 -3.28 11.47 -4.73
C ASN A 303 -3.83 11.10 -6.11
N MET A 304 -3.00 11.18 -7.18
CA MET A 304 -3.38 10.73 -8.52
C MET A 304 -3.62 9.21 -8.55
N ALA A 305 -2.82 8.43 -7.83
CA ALA A 305 -3.00 6.99 -7.71
C ALA A 305 -4.32 6.66 -7.00
N ILE A 306 -4.65 7.35 -5.89
CA ILE A 306 -5.92 7.19 -5.17
C ILE A 306 -7.11 7.49 -6.07
N ALA A 307 -7.06 8.57 -6.84
CA ALA A 307 -8.12 8.93 -7.79
C ALA A 307 -8.31 7.84 -8.86
N ASN A 308 -7.21 7.39 -9.48
CA ASN A 308 -7.26 6.32 -10.50
C ASN A 308 -7.78 5.00 -9.94
N LEU A 309 -7.31 4.61 -8.73
CA LEU A 309 -7.79 3.39 -8.07
C LEU A 309 -9.28 3.46 -7.72
N SER A 310 -9.76 4.64 -7.32
CA SER A 310 -11.18 4.87 -7.03
C SER A 310 -12.04 4.74 -8.28
N ASP A 311 -11.59 5.28 -9.42
CA ASP A 311 -12.26 5.14 -10.71
C ASP A 311 -12.25 3.68 -11.19
N ALA A 312 -11.10 3.00 -11.06
CA ALA A 312 -10.98 1.58 -11.41
C ALA A 312 -11.90 0.70 -10.55
N LYS A 313 -11.99 0.99 -9.25
CA LYS A 313 -12.90 0.32 -8.32
C LYS A 313 -14.37 0.51 -8.74
N LEU A 314 -14.79 1.76 -9.01
CA LEU A 314 -16.15 2.08 -9.44
C LEU A 314 -16.52 1.32 -10.72
N ASN A 315 -15.62 1.28 -11.69
CA ASN A 315 -15.81 0.56 -12.95
C ASN A 315 -15.89 -0.96 -12.74
N ALA A 316 -15.08 -1.51 -11.82
CA ALA A 316 -15.12 -2.93 -11.46
C ALA A 316 -16.44 -3.28 -10.73
N GLU A 317 -16.90 -2.43 -9.81
CA GLU A 317 -18.19 -2.58 -9.12
C GLU A 317 -19.36 -2.53 -10.09
N ALA A 318 -19.38 -1.56 -11.00
CA ALA A 318 -20.41 -1.44 -12.04
C ALA A 318 -20.40 -2.66 -12.99
N SER A 319 -19.23 -3.20 -13.29
CA SER A 319 -19.12 -4.40 -14.13
C SER A 319 -19.58 -5.65 -13.39
N ARG A 320 -19.24 -5.79 -12.11
CA ARG A 320 -19.72 -6.88 -11.26
C ARG A 320 -21.24 -6.83 -11.09
N SER A 321 -21.80 -5.64 -10.87
CA SER A 321 -23.25 -5.42 -10.78
C SER A 321 -23.97 -5.91 -12.03
N ARG A 322 -23.48 -5.57 -13.22
CA ARG A 322 -24.07 -6.05 -14.49
C ARG A 322 -24.07 -7.57 -14.65
N VAL A 323 -23.11 -8.26 -14.04
CA VAL A 323 -23.04 -9.73 -14.08
C VAL A 323 -23.91 -10.36 -13.02
N LEU A 324 -23.87 -9.84 -11.79
CA LEU A 324 -24.40 -10.49 -10.62
C LEU A 324 -25.79 -10.03 -10.21
N ASP A 325 -26.10 -8.73 -10.39
CA ASP A 325 -27.33 -8.14 -9.86
C ASP A 325 -28.54 -8.47 -10.74
N THR A 326 -29.71 -8.52 -10.11
CA THR A 326 -30.97 -8.80 -10.80
C THR A 326 -31.70 -7.51 -11.18
N ASP A 327 -32.46 -7.56 -12.29
CA ASP A 327 -33.43 -6.53 -12.60
C ASP A 327 -34.73 -6.82 -11.82
N TYR A 328 -35.00 -6.00 -10.81
CA TYR A 328 -36.17 -6.15 -9.95
C TYR A 328 -37.49 -6.07 -10.73
N ALA A 329 -37.59 -5.27 -11.80
CA ALA A 329 -38.80 -5.13 -12.58
C ALA A 329 -39.10 -6.43 -13.35
N ALA A 330 -38.06 -7.01 -13.97
CA ALA A 330 -38.20 -8.28 -14.68
C ALA A 330 -38.55 -9.44 -13.71
N GLU A 331 -37.87 -9.50 -12.56
CA GLU A 331 -38.03 -10.59 -11.60
C GLU A 331 -39.37 -10.53 -10.85
N THR A 332 -39.90 -9.32 -10.55
CA THR A 332 -41.24 -9.16 -9.99
C THR A 332 -42.35 -9.58 -10.98
N ALA A 333 -42.18 -9.26 -12.29
CA ALA A 333 -43.06 -9.72 -13.32
C ALA A 333 -43.04 -11.25 -13.46
N GLU A 334 -41.84 -11.87 -13.37
CA GLU A 334 -41.70 -13.32 -13.41
C GLU A 334 -42.34 -13.99 -12.17
N LEU A 335 -42.19 -13.42 -10.99
CA LEU A 335 -42.85 -13.89 -9.77
C LEU A 335 -44.38 -13.82 -9.93
N ALA A 336 -44.91 -12.69 -10.41
CA ALA A 336 -46.35 -12.55 -10.65
C ALA A 336 -46.86 -13.58 -11.68
N ARG A 337 -46.10 -13.79 -12.78
CA ARG A 337 -46.42 -14.77 -13.83
C ARG A 337 -46.47 -16.19 -13.24
N THR A 338 -45.47 -16.59 -12.45
CA THR A 338 -45.41 -17.93 -11.86
C THR A 338 -46.51 -18.14 -10.83
N GLN A 339 -46.86 -17.11 -10.03
CA GLN A 339 -48.01 -17.17 -9.10
C GLN A 339 -49.34 -17.38 -9.82
N ILE A 340 -49.58 -16.67 -10.95
CA ILE A 340 -50.81 -16.85 -11.77
C ILE A 340 -50.83 -18.25 -12.37
N ILE A 341 -49.71 -18.75 -12.91
CA ILE A 341 -49.60 -20.09 -13.47
C ILE A 341 -49.85 -21.15 -12.39
N ALA A 342 -49.34 -20.96 -11.16
CA ALA A 342 -49.61 -21.86 -10.05
C ALA A 342 -51.12 -21.98 -9.71
N GLN A 343 -51.80 -20.82 -9.65
CA GLN A 343 -53.24 -20.79 -9.43
C GLN A 343 -54.03 -21.48 -10.55
N ALA A 344 -53.68 -21.14 -11.84
CA ALA A 344 -54.29 -21.78 -12.97
C ALA A 344 -54.02 -23.29 -13.06
N GLY A 345 -52.79 -23.72 -12.74
CA GLY A 345 -52.37 -25.10 -12.72
C GLY A 345 -53.13 -25.94 -11.65
N MET A 346 -53.33 -25.37 -10.46
CA MET A 346 -54.18 -26.00 -9.45
C MET A 346 -55.63 -26.17 -9.89
N ALA A 347 -56.21 -25.17 -10.59
CA ALA A 347 -57.55 -25.28 -11.15
C ALA A 347 -57.62 -26.37 -12.23
N MET A 348 -56.63 -26.42 -13.13
CA MET A 348 -56.53 -27.45 -14.18
C MET A 348 -56.32 -28.85 -13.59
N LEU A 349 -55.53 -29.00 -12.56
CA LEU A 349 -55.36 -30.28 -11.86
C LEU A 349 -56.65 -30.75 -11.21
N SER A 350 -57.41 -29.86 -10.58
CA SER A 350 -58.74 -30.14 -10.06
C SER A 350 -59.68 -30.63 -11.15
N GLN A 351 -59.68 -29.96 -12.32
CA GLN A 351 -60.50 -30.35 -13.47
C GLN A 351 -60.06 -31.69 -14.09
N ALA A 352 -58.73 -31.93 -14.16
CA ALA A 352 -58.18 -33.20 -14.66
C ALA A 352 -58.52 -34.38 -13.74
N ASN A 353 -58.63 -34.17 -12.45
CA ASN A 353 -59.03 -35.18 -11.46
C ASN A 353 -60.55 -35.43 -11.51
N ALA A 354 -61.38 -34.47 -11.92
CA ALA A 354 -62.84 -34.65 -12.05
C ALA A 354 -63.23 -35.42 -13.31
N GLN A 355 -62.46 -35.40 -14.38
CA GLN A 355 -62.72 -36.08 -15.66
C GLN A 355 -62.93 -37.60 -15.50
N PRO A 356 -62.09 -38.38 -14.83
CA PRO A 356 -62.30 -39.81 -14.63
C PRO A 356 -63.57 -40.17 -13.82
N GLN A 357 -63.97 -39.29 -12.87
CA GLN A 357 -65.16 -39.46 -12.07
C GLN A 357 -66.43 -39.32 -12.92
N ASN A 358 -66.42 -38.39 -13.87
CA ASN A 358 -67.56 -38.24 -14.82
C ASN A 358 -67.71 -39.45 -15.72
N VAL A 359 -66.59 -40.10 -16.13
CA VAL A 359 -66.65 -41.36 -16.91
C VAL A 359 -67.16 -42.53 -16.07
N LEU A 360 -66.76 -42.60 -14.80
CA LEU A 360 -67.27 -43.63 -13.90
C LEU A 360 -68.77 -43.50 -13.60
N SER A 361 -69.28 -42.26 -13.48
CA SER A 361 -70.70 -42.01 -13.30
C SER A 361 -71.53 -42.35 -14.49
N LEU A 362 -70.97 -42.23 -15.74
CA LEU A 362 -71.60 -42.66 -16.98
C LEU A 362 -71.62 -44.18 -17.22
N LEU A 363 -70.69 -44.90 -16.49
CA LEU A 363 -70.63 -46.36 -16.54
C LEU A 363 -71.49 -47.03 -15.47
N GLN A 364 -71.89 -46.29 -14.43
CA GLN A 364 -72.72 -46.76 -13.33
C GLN A 364 -74.23 -46.40 -13.48
N GLY A 365 -74.63 -45.60 -14.48
CA GLY A 365 -76.01 -45.31 -14.87
C GLY A 365 -76.36 -46.00 -16.18
#